data_e0d99690994a4d72418770b5ad77b5ac
#
_entry.id   e0d99690994a4d72418770b5ad77b5ac
#
_cell.length_a   1.000
_cell.length_b   1.000
_cell.length_c   1.000
_cell.angle_alpha   90.00
_cell.angle_beta   90.00
_cell.angle_gamma   90.00
#
_symmetry.space_group_name_H-M   'P 1'
#
loop_
_entity.id
_entity.type
_entity.pdbx_description
1 polymer ?
#
loop_
_entity_poly.entity_id
_entity_poly.type
_entity_poly.pdbx_seq_one_letter_code
_entity_poly.pdbx_strand_id
1 'polypeptide(L)'
;MTLTEQSDGSVTIAPGADIGVAMSGDAEGSVNLTHDGLTITAQEADGGVAYDYAAAKLDVVYDTKYPGMSLDGSEAPKVASSGNVGFTNLSGTYSDTPGTNRTFGLDIKADSLAYTTASDDPGMEMKQTSTSETVGIEMSMDFALPSTIALTAIASPADFTTALNEGLSFSLTTKQGESNGTMKQESAFMPMDLMMSAGGGEGTMLFNKDTFSVKSMAAGLNIESAAGMLPVPVKVTSGPMQFDMTSPVIATEAAGDYSFILKLADFSLNEEAWAMFDPQAALPRDAAQIAIDISGKTKIDLPGLITAEESGVQPPIPAPESLNITELGLKVAGAALAGTGAFTFDNSAGIPMPLGEANVTVTGANALIDGLIKTGLLSDDDVMGARMMMGMFFVPSGDDELTSKIEAKEGMQILVNGQPLPM
;
A
#
# COMPACT_ATOMS: atom_id res chain seq x y z
N MET A 1 -21.64 -24.74 -22.89
CA MET A 1 -20.41 -25.36 -22.34
C MET A 1 -20.21 -26.69 -23.04
N THR A 2 -19.02 -26.95 -23.57
CA THR A 2 -18.62 -28.21 -24.21
C THR A 2 -17.44 -28.80 -23.45
N LEU A 3 -17.47 -30.11 -23.19
CA LEU A 3 -16.38 -30.87 -22.59
C LEU A 3 -15.81 -31.81 -23.64
N THR A 4 -14.50 -31.83 -23.80
CA THR A 4 -13.80 -32.70 -24.75
C THR A 4 -12.59 -33.36 -24.09
N GLU A 5 -12.63 -34.68 -23.98
CA GLU A 5 -11.48 -35.46 -23.51
C GLU A 5 -10.42 -35.54 -24.61
N GLN A 6 -9.18 -35.31 -24.23
CA GLN A 6 -8.00 -35.34 -25.10
C GLN A 6 -7.29 -36.70 -25.02
N SER A 7 -6.43 -36.97 -25.97
CA SER A 7 -5.70 -38.26 -26.03
C SER A 7 -4.68 -38.44 -24.91
N ASP A 8 -4.30 -37.39 -24.23
CA ASP A 8 -3.39 -37.37 -23.07
C ASP A 8 -4.10 -37.49 -21.71
N GLY A 9 -5.45 -37.63 -21.74
CA GLY A 9 -6.28 -37.75 -20.54
C GLY A 9 -6.73 -36.40 -19.96
N SER A 10 -6.29 -35.27 -20.52
CA SER A 10 -6.81 -33.95 -20.12
C SER A 10 -8.23 -33.72 -20.66
N VAL A 11 -8.95 -32.77 -20.05
CA VAL A 11 -10.30 -32.38 -20.46
C VAL A 11 -10.31 -30.91 -20.81
N THR A 12 -10.60 -30.60 -22.06
CA THR A 12 -10.84 -29.22 -22.48
C THR A 12 -12.30 -28.84 -22.21
N ILE A 13 -12.48 -27.72 -21.52
CA ILE A 13 -13.76 -27.10 -21.18
C ILE A 13 -13.87 -25.82 -22.00
N ALA A 14 -14.86 -25.76 -22.90
CA ALA A 14 -15.18 -24.56 -23.65
C ALA A 14 -16.50 -23.98 -23.11
N PRO A 15 -16.49 -22.87 -22.34
CA PRO A 15 -17.71 -22.20 -21.91
C PRO A 15 -18.53 -21.67 -23.08
N GLY A 16 -19.80 -21.35 -22.86
CA GLY A 16 -20.59 -20.59 -23.84
C GLY A 16 -20.04 -19.17 -23.98
N ALA A 17 -20.21 -18.58 -25.16
CA ALA A 17 -19.64 -17.26 -25.46
C ALA A 17 -20.13 -16.13 -24.51
N ASP A 18 -21.33 -16.30 -23.96
CA ASP A 18 -21.97 -15.35 -23.06
C ASP A 18 -22.44 -16.08 -21.80
N ILE A 19 -22.09 -15.55 -20.64
CA ILE A 19 -22.57 -16.01 -19.34
C ILE A 19 -23.16 -14.78 -18.63
N GLY A 20 -24.50 -14.77 -18.53
CA GLY A 20 -25.23 -13.64 -17.95
C GLY A 20 -25.90 -13.98 -16.64
N VAL A 21 -25.91 -13.05 -15.72
CA VAL A 21 -26.67 -13.07 -14.46
C VAL A 21 -27.56 -11.84 -14.42
N ALA A 22 -28.88 -12.04 -14.31
CA ALA A 22 -29.82 -10.95 -14.06
C ALA A 22 -30.08 -10.82 -12.57
N MET A 23 -30.12 -9.58 -12.10
CA MET A 23 -30.44 -9.22 -10.72
C MET A 23 -31.81 -8.55 -10.67
N SER A 24 -32.60 -8.86 -9.64
CA SER A 24 -33.91 -8.26 -9.41
C SER A 24 -34.14 -8.04 -7.90
N GLY A 25 -34.88 -7.00 -7.56
CA GLY A 25 -35.17 -6.58 -6.20
C GLY A 25 -34.79 -5.12 -5.96
N ASP A 26 -34.21 -4.82 -4.81
CA ASP A 26 -33.77 -3.45 -4.51
C ASP A 26 -32.68 -2.97 -5.48
N ALA A 27 -31.75 -3.87 -5.83
CA ALA A 27 -30.87 -3.70 -6.98
C ALA A 27 -31.37 -4.52 -8.17
N GLU A 28 -31.42 -3.90 -9.33
CA GLU A 28 -31.83 -4.53 -10.60
C GLU A 28 -30.76 -4.31 -11.68
N GLY A 29 -30.70 -5.23 -12.65
CA GLY A 29 -29.76 -5.10 -13.76
C GLY A 29 -29.18 -6.44 -14.22
N SER A 30 -28.06 -6.39 -14.91
CA SER A 30 -27.36 -7.57 -15.42
C SER A 30 -25.85 -7.44 -15.28
N VAL A 31 -25.20 -8.58 -15.12
CA VAL A 31 -23.75 -8.75 -15.27
C VAL A 31 -23.55 -9.83 -16.31
N ASN A 32 -22.83 -9.52 -17.36
CA ASN A 32 -22.55 -10.42 -18.47
C ASN A 32 -21.04 -10.58 -18.63
N LEU A 33 -20.59 -11.83 -18.63
CA LEU A 33 -19.23 -12.19 -19.00
C LEU A 33 -19.26 -12.64 -20.45
N THR A 34 -18.45 -11.98 -21.29
CA THR A 34 -18.25 -12.33 -22.69
C THR A 34 -16.78 -12.62 -22.93
N HIS A 35 -16.48 -13.52 -23.88
CA HIS A 35 -15.09 -13.88 -24.17
C HIS A 35 -14.87 -14.22 -25.63
N ASP A 36 -13.64 -14.05 -26.08
CA ASP A 36 -13.13 -14.58 -27.35
C ASP A 36 -12.12 -15.69 -27.06
N GLY A 37 -12.50 -16.90 -27.46
CA GLY A 37 -11.65 -18.08 -27.39
C GLY A 37 -11.29 -18.55 -25.98
N LEU A 38 -12.13 -18.32 -24.95
CA LEU A 38 -11.87 -18.86 -23.62
C LEU A 38 -11.86 -20.38 -23.66
N THR A 39 -10.73 -20.94 -23.31
CA THR A 39 -10.51 -22.38 -23.13
C THR A 39 -9.97 -22.63 -21.73
N ILE A 40 -10.41 -23.72 -21.13
CA ILE A 40 -9.90 -24.20 -19.84
C ILE A 40 -9.53 -25.65 -20.05
N THR A 41 -8.28 -26.02 -19.75
CA THR A 41 -7.84 -27.41 -19.82
C THR A 41 -7.58 -27.93 -18.42
N ALA A 42 -8.36 -28.93 -18.02
CA ALA A 42 -8.18 -29.60 -16.73
C ALA A 42 -7.32 -30.85 -16.91
N GLN A 43 -6.33 -31.04 -16.07
CA GLN A 43 -5.45 -32.21 -16.07
C GLN A 43 -5.12 -32.66 -14.64
N GLU A 44 -4.82 -33.94 -14.49
CA GLU A 44 -4.30 -34.46 -13.22
C GLU A 44 -2.83 -34.00 -13.08
N ALA A 45 -2.49 -33.45 -11.93
CA ALA A 45 -1.15 -33.00 -11.60
C ALA A 45 -0.86 -33.25 -10.11
N ASP A 46 0.23 -33.95 -9.81
CA ASP A 46 0.70 -34.22 -8.44
C ASP A 46 -0.37 -34.82 -7.50
N GLY A 47 -1.26 -35.67 -8.04
CA GLY A 47 -2.37 -36.27 -7.32
C GLY A 47 -3.55 -35.32 -7.06
N GLY A 48 -3.51 -34.11 -7.58
CA GLY A 48 -4.57 -33.11 -7.58
C GLY A 48 -5.03 -32.77 -8.99
N VAL A 49 -5.53 -31.56 -9.19
CA VAL A 49 -6.00 -31.06 -10.49
C VAL A 49 -5.36 -29.72 -10.78
N ALA A 50 -4.86 -29.57 -12.01
CA ALA A 50 -4.43 -28.29 -12.55
C ALA A 50 -5.36 -27.86 -13.69
N TYR A 51 -5.60 -26.56 -13.79
CA TYR A 51 -6.38 -25.93 -14.83
C TYR A 51 -5.52 -24.87 -15.52
N ASP A 52 -5.29 -25.04 -16.81
CA ASP A 52 -4.73 -24.00 -17.67
C ASP A 52 -5.89 -23.27 -18.34
N TYR A 53 -5.86 -21.94 -18.33
CA TYR A 53 -6.90 -21.14 -18.99
C TYR A 53 -6.29 -20.08 -19.88
N ALA A 54 -6.96 -19.78 -20.99
CA ALA A 54 -6.57 -18.71 -21.90
C ALA A 54 -7.79 -18.12 -22.62
N ALA A 55 -7.75 -16.83 -22.89
CA ALA A 55 -8.72 -16.12 -23.71
C ALA A 55 -8.01 -14.96 -24.43
N ALA A 56 -8.28 -14.76 -25.72
CA ALA A 56 -7.80 -13.57 -26.42
C ALA A 56 -8.43 -12.30 -25.85
N LYS A 57 -9.70 -12.41 -25.42
CA LYS A 57 -10.43 -11.33 -24.75
C LYS A 57 -11.40 -11.92 -23.72
N LEU A 58 -11.48 -11.27 -22.56
CA LEU A 58 -12.47 -11.56 -21.51
C LEU A 58 -13.03 -10.23 -21.02
N ASP A 59 -14.33 -10.02 -21.15
CA ASP A 59 -15.01 -8.81 -20.69
C ASP A 59 -16.10 -9.15 -19.68
N VAL A 60 -16.20 -8.36 -18.63
CA VAL A 60 -17.31 -8.33 -17.69
C VAL A 60 -18.03 -7.00 -17.86
N VAL A 61 -19.23 -7.07 -18.45
CA VAL A 61 -20.07 -5.90 -18.68
C VAL A 61 -21.23 -5.91 -17.69
N TYR A 62 -21.45 -4.80 -17.03
CA TYR A 62 -22.54 -4.64 -16.10
C TYR A 62 -23.39 -3.41 -16.40
N ASP A 63 -24.67 -3.52 -16.13
CA ASP A 63 -25.64 -2.42 -16.12
C ASP A 63 -26.58 -2.65 -14.94
N THR A 64 -26.53 -1.75 -13.98
CA THR A 64 -27.21 -1.92 -12.69
C THR A 64 -27.89 -0.64 -12.26
N LYS A 65 -29.00 -0.79 -11.52
CA LYS A 65 -29.67 0.29 -10.81
C LYS A 65 -29.88 -0.12 -9.37
N TYR A 66 -29.53 0.75 -8.45
CA TYR A 66 -29.65 0.52 -7.01
C TYR A 66 -30.25 1.75 -6.30
N PRO A 67 -30.83 1.59 -5.10
CA PRO A 67 -31.41 2.71 -4.36
C PRO A 67 -30.40 3.84 -4.14
N GLY A 68 -30.78 5.05 -4.48
CA GLY A 68 -30.00 6.23 -4.19
C GLY A 68 -30.08 6.62 -2.70
N MET A 69 -29.24 7.55 -2.29
CA MET A 69 -29.32 8.18 -0.97
C MET A 69 -29.97 9.54 -1.08
N SER A 70 -30.90 9.83 -0.16
CA SER A 70 -31.49 11.16 -0.01
C SER A 70 -30.99 11.79 1.29
N LEU A 71 -30.57 13.05 1.23
CA LEU A 71 -30.10 13.78 2.40
C LEU A 71 -31.23 14.20 3.34
N ASP A 72 -32.46 14.24 2.86
CA ASP A 72 -33.65 14.68 3.62
C ASP A 72 -34.54 13.52 4.11
N GLY A 73 -34.11 12.25 3.85
CA GLY A 73 -34.85 11.05 4.22
C GLY A 73 -36.04 10.74 3.32
N SER A 74 -36.22 11.44 2.19
CA SER A 74 -37.20 11.11 1.15
C SER A 74 -36.73 9.89 0.33
N GLU A 75 -37.65 9.27 -0.45
CA GLU A 75 -37.26 8.22 -1.38
C GLU A 75 -36.41 8.81 -2.51
N ALA A 76 -35.14 8.45 -2.55
CA ALA A 76 -34.20 8.94 -3.55
C ALA A 76 -34.40 8.19 -4.89
N PRO A 77 -34.19 8.87 -6.04
CA PRO A 77 -34.12 8.19 -7.32
C PRO A 77 -33.04 7.10 -7.33
N LYS A 78 -33.27 6.05 -8.12
CA LYS A 78 -32.25 5.01 -8.30
C LYS A 78 -31.01 5.56 -9.01
N VAL A 79 -29.84 5.18 -8.53
CA VAL A 79 -28.57 5.43 -9.20
C VAL A 79 -28.40 4.39 -10.30
N ALA A 80 -28.12 4.85 -11.51
CA ALA A 80 -27.73 3.97 -12.62
C ALA A 80 -26.20 3.87 -12.67
N SER A 81 -25.69 2.65 -12.80
CA SER A 81 -24.27 2.38 -12.95
C SER A 81 -24.04 1.33 -14.04
N SER A 82 -23.15 1.63 -14.97
CA SER A 82 -22.76 0.72 -16.03
C SER A 82 -21.24 0.72 -16.22
N GLY A 83 -20.70 -0.35 -16.74
CA GLY A 83 -19.28 -0.41 -17.01
C GLY A 83 -18.86 -1.70 -17.70
N ASN A 84 -17.58 -1.70 -18.06
CA ASN A 84 -16.89 -2.86 -18.62
C ASN A 84 -15.54 -3.02 -17.93
N VAL A 85 -15.20 -4.24 -17.57
CA VAL A 85 -13.84 -4.65 -17.14
C VAL A 85 -13.37 -5.68 -18.14
N GLY A 86 -12.31 -5.39 -18.89
CA GLY A 86 -11.82 -6.22 -19.97
C GLY A 86 -10.36 -6.57 -19.84
N PHE A 87 -10.04 -7.85 -20.10
CA PHE A 87 -8.68 -8.37 -20.21
C PHE A 87 -8.37 -8.70 -21.67
N THR A 88 -7.14 -8.43 -22.08
CA THR A 88 -6.60 -8.87 -23.39
C THR A 88 -5.49 -9.88 -23.20
N ASN A 89 -5.49 -10.93 -24.04
CA ASN A 89 -4.52 -12.03 -23.99
C ASN A 89 -4.35 -12.60 -22.57
N LEU A 90 -5.50 -12.85 -21.93
CA LEU A 90 -5.54 -13.45 -20.60
C LEU A 90 -5.07 -14.90 -20.66
N SER A 91 -4.19 -15.30 -19.79
CA SER A 91 -3.76 -16.69 -19.59
C SER A 91 -3.38 -16.92 -18.13
N GLY A 92 -3.38 -18.16 -17.72
CA GLY A 92 -2.91 -18.50 -16.39
C GLY A 92 -3.16 -19.95 -16.04
N THR A 93 -2.81 -20.29 -14.80
CA THR A 93 -2.98 -21.61 -14.23
C THR A 93 -3.67 -21.50 -12.87
N TYR A 94 -4.47 -22.51 -12.54
CA TYR A 94 -4.94 -22.76 -11.19
C TYR A 94 -4.62 -24.20 -10.84
N SER A 95 -4.06 -24.43 -9.66
CA SER A 95 -3.76 -25.77 -9.17
C SER A 95 -4.33 -25.98 -7.77
N ASP A 96 -4.76 -27.23 -7.52
CA ASP A 96 -5.22 -27.70 -6.23
C ASP A 96 -4.57 -29.07 -5.99
N THR A 97 -3.56 -29.07 -5.11
CA THR A 97 -2.75 -30.25 -4.84
C THR A 97 -2.96 -30.73 -3.41
N PRO A 98 -3.47 -31.95 -3.23
CA PRO A 98 -3.61 -32.55 -1.92
C PRO A 98 -2.27 -32.96 -1.32
N GLY A 99 -2.16 -32.90 0.00
CA GLY A 99 -0.95 -33.29 0.74
C GLY A 99 -1.13 -33.12 2.24
N THR A 100 -0.03 -33.20 2.99
CA THR A 100 -0.04 -32.82 4.42
C THR A 100 -0.51 -31.37 4.57
N ASN A 101 -0.04 -30.51 3.67
CA ASN A 101 -0.64 -29.22 3.40
C ASN A 101 -1.28 -29.29 2.00
N ARG A 102 -2.57 -28.99 1.93
CA ARG A 102 -3.24 -28.79 0.65
C ARG A 102 -2.80 -27.43 0.10
N THR A 103 -2.26 -27.42 -1.11
CA THR A 103 -1.75 -26.20 -1.74
C THR A 103 -2.63 -25.78 -2.91
N PHE A 104 -2.86 -24.47 -2.99
CA PHE A 104 -3.57 -23.82 -4.07
C PHE A 104 -2.62 -22.83 -4.74
N GLY A 105 -2.43 -22.97 -6.03
CA GLY A 105 -1.67 -22.04 -6.85
C GLY A 105 -2.58 -21.32 -7.83
N LEU A 106 -2.33 -20.04 -8.05
CA LEU A 106 -3.03 -19.24 -9.07
C LEU A 106 -2.02 -18.32 -9.76
N ASP A 107 -1.86 -18.48 -11.05
CA ASP A 107 -1.11 -17.57 -11.91
C ASP A 107 -2.05 -16.87 -12.87
N ILE A 108 -1.87 -15.58 -13.07
CA ILE A 108 -2.62 -14.76 -14.01
C ILE A 108 -1.63 -13.91 -14.80
N LYS A 109 -1.79 -13.89 -16.11
CA LYS A 109 -1.08 -12.99 -17.02
C LYS A 109 -2.05 -12.38 -18.00
N ALA A 110 -1.91 -11.08 -18.26
CA ALA A 110 -2.67 -10.38 -19.30
C ALA A 110 -1.81 -9.27 -19.91
N ASP A 111 -1.99 -9.03 -21.22
CA ASP A 111 -1.32 -7.90 -21.87
C ASP A 111 -1.89 -6.58 -21.36
N SER A 112 -3.20 -6.50 -21.12
CA SER A 112 -3.82 -5.35 -20.49
C SER A 112 -5.08 -5.71 -19.71
N LEU A 113 -5.38 -4.85 -18.71
CA LEU A 113 -6.66 -4.72 -18.04
C LEU A 113 -7.17 -3.31 -18.28
N ALA A 114 -8.33 -3.21 -18.89
CA ALA A 114 -9.01 -1.94 -19.06
C ALA A 114 -10.35 -1.95 -18.33
N TYR A 115 -10.71 -0.83 -17.72
CA TYR A 115 -12.06 -0.65 -17.23
C TYR A 115 -12.65 0.69 -17.66
N THR A 116 -13.95 0.70 -17.86
CA THR A 116 -14.76 1.90 -18.05
C THR A 116 -15.95 1.84 -17.12
N THR A 117 -16.28 2.95 -16.48
CA THR A 117 -17.47 3.04 -15.66
C THR A 117 -18.23 4.32 -15.96
N ALA A 118 -19.54 4.29 -15.86
CA ALA A 118 -20.40 5.45 -15.89
C ALA A 118 -21.46 5.31 -14.80
N SER A 119 -21.68 6.37 -14.04
CA SER A 119 -22.77 6.45 -13.06
C SER A 119 -23.58 7.73 -13.22
N ASP A 120 -24.86 7.63 -12.99
CA ASP A 120 -25.81 8.76 -12.96
C ASP A 120 -26.58 8.66 -11.65
N ASP A 121 -26.36 9.63 -10.76
CA ASP A 121 -27.06 9.79 -9.48
C ASP A 121 -27.94 11.05 -9.56
N PRO A 122 -29.21 10.90 -9.93
CA PRO A 122 -30.12 12.03 -10.03
C PRO A 122 -30.43 12.67 -8.65
N GLY A 123 -30.29 11.92 -7.55
CA GLY A 123 -30.52 12.43 -6.19
C GLY A 123 -29.45 13.40 -5.74
N MET A 124 -28.23 13.21 -6.24
CA MET A 124 -27.09 14.09 -5.98
C MET A 124 -26.78 15.04 -7.14
N GLU A 125 -27.57 15.02 -8.23
CA GLU A 125 -27.29 15.75 -9.48
C GLU A 125 -25.84 15.50 -9.97
N MET A 126 -25.40 14.25 -9.90
CA MET A 126 -24.02 13.84 -10.18
C MET A 126 -23.96 12.81 -11.29
N LYS A 127 -23.11 13.08 -12.28
CA LYS A 127 -22.70 12.09 -13.27
C LYS A 127 -21.19 11.90 -13.21
N GLN A 128 -20.78 10.66 -13.26
CA GLN A 128 -19.36 10.31 -13.25
C GLN A 128 -19.03 9.33 -14.36
N THR A 129 -17.93 9.54 -15.03
CA THR A 129 -17.32 8.58 -15.96
C THR A 129 -15.87 8.37 -15.57
N SER A 130 -15.43 7.12 -15.63
CA SER A 130 -14.01 6.78 -15.39
C SER A 130 -13.53 5.79 -16.42
N THR A 131 -12.28 5.94 -16.83
CA THR A 131 -11.57 4.97 -17.65
C THR A 131 -10.22 4.70 -17.05
N SER A 132 -9.74 3.47 -17.16
CA SER A 132 -8.35 3.15 -16.84
C SER A 132 -7.88 1.99 -17.69
N GLU A 133 -6.59 1.98 -17.99
CA GLU A 133 -5.90 0.86 -18.63
C GLU A 133 -4.56 0.64 -17.93
N THR A 134 -4.27 -0.62 -17.62
CA THR A 134 -3.00 -1.07 -17.06
C THR A 134 -2.46 -2.16 -17.96
N VAL A 135 -1.18 -2.07 -18.34
CA VAL A 135 -0.53 -3.03 -19.24
C VAL A 135 0.39 -3.98 -18.50
N GLY A 136 0.64 -5.15 -19.09
CA GLY A 136 1.65 -6.09 -18.61
C GLY A 136 1.38 -6.63 -17.22
N ILE A 137 0.17 -7.16 -16.97
CA ILE A 137 -0.26 -7.65 -15.67
C ILE A 137 0.23 -9.09 -15.48
N GLU A 138 0.91 -9.32 -14.37
CA GLU A 138 1.26 -10.65 -13.88
C GLU A 138 0.92 -10.75 -12.39
N MET A 139 0.30 -11.86 -12.00
CA MET A 139 0.02 -12.18 -10.61
C MET A 139 0.29 -13.67 -10.37
N SER A 140 0.99 -13.98 -9.29
CA SER A 140 1.17 -15.35 -8.81
C SER A 140 0.81 -15.41 -7.33
N MET A 141 -0.01 -16.36 -6.96
CA MET A 141 -0.48 -16.56 -5.60
C MET A 141 -0.34 -18.04 -5.22
N ASP A 142 0.27 -18.29 -4.09
CA ASP A 142 0.29 -19.61 -3.47
C ASP A 142 -0.33 -19.54 -2.07
N PHE A 143 -1.16 -20.52 -1.77
CA PHE A 143 -1.78 -20.68 -0.47
C PHE A 143 -1.65 -22.13 -0.02
N ALA A 144 -1.08 -22.36 1.15
CA ALA A 144 -1.01 -23.67 1.77
C ALA A 144 -1.88 -23.74 3.02
N LEU A 145 -2.74 -24.74 3.09
CA LEU A 145 -3.63 -25.02 4.21
C LEU A 145 -3.31 -26.38 4.78
N PRO A 146 -3.01 -26.49 6.10
CA PRO A 146 -2.86 -27.80 6.76
C PRO A 146 -4.10 -28.67 6.57
N SER A 147 -3.93 -29.91 6.13
CA SER A 147 -5.06 -30.83 5.87
C SER A 147 -5.83 -31.22 7.14
N THR A 148 -5.22 -30.99 8.30
CA THR A 148 -5.78 -31.25 9.66
C THR A 148 -6.75 -30.15 10.11
N ILE A 149 -6.75 -28.98 9.44
CA ILE A 149 -7.50 -27.79 9.86
C ILE A 149 -8.42 -27.33 8.74
N ALA A 150 -9.71 -27.22 9.04
CA ALA A 150 -10.64 -26.55 8.13
C ALA A 150 -10.52 -25.02 8.30
N LEU A 151 -10.56 -24.24 7.20
CA LEU A 151 -10.56 -22.77 7.27
C LEU A 151 -11.62 -22.20 8.21
N THR A 152 -12.79 -22.82 8.24
CA THR A 152 -13.90 -22.44 9.13
C THR A 152 -13.63 -22.74 10.62
N ALA A 153 -12.60 -23.53 10.92
CA ALA A 153 -12.21 -23.85 12.29
C ALA A 153 -11.18 -22.84 12.86
N ILE A 154 -10.63 -21.96 12.03
CA ILE A 154 -9.74 -20.88 12.46
C ILE A 154 -10.63 -19.73 12.95
N ALA A 155 -11.10 -19.83 14.20
CA ALA A 155 -12.03 -18.88 14.79
C ALA A 155 -11.41 -18.01 15.90
N SER A 156 -10.19 -18.36 16.32
CA SER A 156 -9.46 -17.61 17.37
C SER A 156 -7.99 -17.43 16.99
N PRO A 157 -7.28 -16.47 17.61
CA PRO A 157 -5.83 -16.31 17.42
C PRO A 157 -5.01 -17.56 17.81
N ALA A 158 -5.50 -18.36 18.75
CA ALA A 158 -4.86 -19.62 19.14
C ALA A 158 -4.97 -20.69 18.02
N ASP A 159 -6.15 -20.77 17.37
CA ASP A 159 -6.34 -21.65 16.21
C ASP A 159 -5.45 -21.21 15.05
N PHE A 160 -5.34 -19.90 14.85
CA PHE A 160 -4.47 -19.32 13.84
C PHE A 160 -2.98 -19.63 14.08
N THR A 161 -2.52 -19.50 15.34
CA THR A 161 -1.15 -19.90 15.72
C THR A 161 -0.90 -21.38 15.46
N THR A 162 -1.88 -22.23 15.76
CA THR A 162 -1.81 -23.66 15.49
C THR A 162 -1.71 -23.92 13.98
N ALA A 163 -2.54 -23.27 13.18
CA ALA A 163 -2.52 -23.40 11.73
C ALA A 163 -1.18 -22.97 11.14
N LEU A 164 -0.60 -21.86 11.60
CA LEU A 164 0.73 -21.40 11.19
C LEU A 164 1.81 -22.44 11.52
N ASN A 165 1.80 -23.01 12.72
CA ASN A 165 2.77 -24.02 13.12
C ASN A 165 2.64 -25.32 12.30
N GLU A 166 1.45 -25.64 11.81
CA GLU A 166 1.17 -26.78 10.95
C GLU A 166 1.42 -26.49 9.46
N GLY A 167 1.76 -25.24 9.09
CA GLY A 167 2.21 -24.89 7.76
C GLY A 167 1.24 -24.02 6.94
N LEU A 168 0.28 -23.37 7.59
CA LEU A 168 -0.50 -22.29 6.94
C LEU A 168 0.46 -21.25 6.40
N SER A 169 0.36 -20.97 5.10
CA SER A 169 1.17 -19.94 4.47
C SER A 169 0.44 -19.32 3.28
N PHE A 170 0.82 -18.10 2.96
CA PHE A 170 0.32 -17.33 1.83
C PHE A 170 1.49 -16.59 1.18
N SER A 171 1.57 -16.63 -0.13
CA SER A 171 2.44 -15.77 -0.92
C SER A 171 1.67 -15.14 -2.07
N LEU A 172 1.99 -13.90 -2.38
CA LEU A 172 1.47 -13.14 -3.51
C LEU A 172 2.59 -12.37 -4.15
N THR A 173 2.72 -12.49 -5.45
CA THR A 173 3.59 -11.64 -6.27
C THR A 173 2.75 -10.98 -7.33
N THR A 174 2.90 -9.67 -7.50
CA THR A 174 2.23 -8.89 -8.54
C THR A 174 3.23 -8.08 -9.32
N LYS A 175 3.00 -7.93 -10.61
CA LYS A 175 3.76 -7.05 -11.47
C LYS A 175 2.82 -6.41 -12.48
N GLN A 176 3.01 -5.15 -12.74
CA GLN A 176 2.28 -4.41 -13.76
C GLN A 176 3.17 -3.39 -14.46
N GLY A 177 2.86 -3.12 -15.71
CA GLY A 177 3.46 -2.04 -16.47
C GLY A 177 2.79 -0.69 -16.17
N GLU A 178 2.82 0.21 -17.14
CA GLU A 178 2.20 1.53 -17.01
C GLU A 178 0.68 1.42 -16.84
N SER A 179 0.12 2.36 -16.06
CA SER A 179 -1.31 2.52 -15.87
C SER A 179 -1.70 3.97 -16.16
N ASN A 180 -2.78 4.15 -16.93
CA ASN A 180 -3.34 5.46 -17.26
C ASN A 180 -4.83 5.45 -16.96
N GLY A 181 -5.35 6.53 -16.38
CA GLY A 181 -6.76 6.64 -16.04
C GLY A 181 -7.27 8.07 -16.11
N THR A 182 -8.56 8.19 -16.35
CA THR A 182 -9.28 9.47 -16.30
C THR A 182 -10.55 9.30 -15.51
N MET A 183 -10.95 10.33 -14.80
CA MET A 183 -12.24 10.43 -14.16
C MET A 183 -12.82 11.81 -14.43
N LYS A 184 -14.05 11.87 -14.89
CA LYS A 184 -14.80 13.09 -15.05
C LYS A 184 -16.06 13.02 -14.21
N GLN A 185 -16.23 14.02 -13.35
CA GLN A 185 -17.42 14.17 -12.51
C GLN A 185 -18.12 15.48 -12.88
N GLU A 186 -19.36 15.38 -13.31
CA GLU A 186 -20.25 16.49 -13.53
C GLU A 186 -21.19 16.58 -12.32
N SER A 187 -21.09 17.66 -11.57
CA SER A 187 -21.92 17.94 -10.39
C SER A 187 -22.07 19.44 -10.22
N ALA A 188 -23.22 19.88 -9.78
CA ALA A 188 -23.44 21.29 -9.45
C ALA A 188 -22.58 21.77 -8.28
N PHE A 189 -22.15 20.85 -7.39
CA PHE A 189 -21.43 21.18 -6.16
C PHE A 189 -19.92 20.93 -6.28
N MET A 190 -19.50 19.87 -6.99
CA MET A 190 -18.11 19.46 -7.11
C MET A 190 -17.80 18.90 -8.50
N PRO A 191 -17.79 19.73 -9.55
CA PRO A 191 -17.27 19.27 -10.84
C PRO A 191 -15.79 18.96 -10.71
N MET A 192 -15.32 17.82 -11.27
CA MET A 192 -13.93 17.41 -11.18
C MET A 192 -13.53 16.64 -12.42
N ASP A 193 -12.40 17.05 -13.00
CA ASP A 193 -11.68 16.26 -13.99
C ASP A 193 -10.37 15.79 -13.38
N LEU A 194 -10.10 14.49 -13.45
CA LEU A 194 -8.90 13.87 -12.90
C LEU A 194 -8.23 13.04 -14.00
N MET A 195 -6.94 13.25 -14.17
CA MET A 195 -6.08 12.39 -14.98
C MET A 195 -5.00 11.81 -14.09
N MET A 196 -4.77 10.51 -14.22
CA MET A 196 -3.75 9.78 -13.48
C MET A 196 -2.92 8.94 -14.43
N SER A 197 -1.61 8.94 -14.22
CA SER A 197 -0.73 7.96 -14.84
C SER A 197 0.28 7.46 -13.80
N ALA A 198 0.52 6.17 -13.78
CA ALA A 198 1.52 5.54 -12.94
C ALA A 198 2.49 4.75 -13.80
N GLY A 199 3.74 4.77 -13.42
CA GLY A 199 4.73 3.88 -14.00
C GLY A 199 4.49 2.43 -13.58
N GLY A 200 5.27 1.52 -14.15
CA GLY A 200 5.21 0.12 -13.76
C GLY A 200 5.55 -0.09 -12.28
N GLY A 201 5.05 -1.18 -11.73
CA GLY A 201 5.26 -1.53 -10.35
C GLY A 201 5.28 -3.03 -10.12
N GLU A 202 5.83 -3.42 -8.98
CA GLU A 202 5.83 -4.79 -8.50
C GLU A 202 5.57 -4.83 -7.00
N GLY A 203 4.95 -5.92 -6.56
CA GLY A 203 4.65 -6.13 -5.16
C GLY A 203 4.80 -7.59 -4.77
N THR A 204 5.24 -7.85 -3.55
CA THR A 204 5.26 -9.18 -2.97
C THR A 204 4.68 -9.15 -1.56
N MET A 205 3.93 -10.17 -1.21
CA MET A 205 3.45 -10.42 0.14
C MET A 205 3.78 -11.86 0.51
N LEU A 206 4.36 -12.06 1.66
CA LEU A 206 4.64 -13.36 2.24
C LEU A 206 4.11 -13.39 3.66
N PHE A 207 3.41 -14.45 3.99
CA PHE A 207 2.94 -14.71 5.34
C PHE A 207 3.06 -16.20 5.66
N ASN A 208 3.82 -16.51 6.70
CA ASN A 208 3.97 -17.84 7.25
C ASN A 208 4.31 -17.75 8.76
N LYS A 209 4.60 -18.86 9.41
CA LYS A 209 4.92 -18.89 10.86
C LYS A 209 6.15 -18.05 11.25
N ASP A 210 7.11 -17.90 10.33
CA ASP A 210 8.40 -17.28 10.61
C ASP A 210 8.42 -15.79 10.23
N THR A 211 7.71 -15.44 9.14
CA THR A 211 7.83 -14.13 8.52
C THR A 211 6.50 -13.60 7.99
N PHE A 212 6.22 -12.36 8.30
CA PHE A 212 5.32 -11.49 7.55
C PHE A 212 6.14 -10.48 6.77
N SER A 213 5.93 -10.37 5.47
CA SER A 213 6.64 -9.42 4.62
C SER A 213 5.71 -8.84 3.56
N VAL A 214 5.75 -7.54 3.39
CA VAL A 214 5.12 -6.81 2.28
C VAL A 214 6.20 -5.94 1.66
N LYS A 215 6.36 -6.06 0.34
CA LYS A 215 7.28 -5.22 -0.43
C LYS A 215 6.54 -4.68 -1.64
N SER A 216 6.72 -3.40 -1.94
CA SER A 216 6.09 -2.74 -3.07
C SER A 216 7.02 -1.69 -3.64
N MET A 217 7.14 -1.68 -4.97
CA MET A 217 7.87 -0.67 -5.72
C MET A 217 7.00 -0.16 -6.86
N ALA A 218 7.05 1.16 -7.11
CA ALA A 218 6.40 1.79 -8.24
C ALA A 218 7.35 2.80 -8.88
N ALA A 219 7.32 2.93 -10.20
CA ALA A 219 8.26 3.79 -10.94
C ALA A 219 7.94 5.29 -10.81
N GLY A 220 6.73 5.63 -10.42
CA GLY A 220 6.30 7.01 -10.20
C GLY A 220 4.83 7.21 -10.50
N LEU A 221 4.32 8.40 -10.18
CA LEU A 221 2.92 8.75 -10.29
C LEU A 221 2.79 10.19 -10.80
N ASN A 222 1.82 10.42 -11.70
CA ASN A 222 1.37 11.75 -12.08
C ASN A 222 -0.14 11.83 -11.84
N ILE A 223 -0.58 12.87 -11.16
CA ILE A 223 -1.99 13.19 -10.94
C ILE A 223 -2.20 14.63 -11.39
N GLU A 224 -3.19 14.85 -12.25
CA GLU A 224 -3.62 16.19 -12.64
C GLU A 224 -5.12 16.28 -12.35
N SER A 225 -5.49 17.24 -11.53
CA SER A 225 -6.87 17.47 -11.09
C SER A 225 -7.29 18.91 -11.40
N ALA A 226 -8.39 19.05 -12.13
CA ALA A 226 -9.12 20.30 -12.25
C ALA A 226 -10.45 20.12 -11.48
N ALA A 227 -10.48 20.59 -10.23
CA ALA A 227 -11.68 20.55 -9.41
C ALA A 227 -12.30 21.94 -9.34
N GLY A 228 -13.62 22.03 -9.46
CA GLY A 228 -14.34 23.31 -9.45
C GLY A 228 -14.19 24.14 -8.17
N MET A 229 -13.68 23.51 -7.08
CA MET A 229 -13.36 24.23 -5.83
C MET A 229 -11.95 24.83 -5.83
N LEU A 230 -11.08 24.45 -6.76
CA LEU A 230 -9.73 24.98 -6.89
C LEU A 230 -9.69 26.02 -8.00
N PRO A 231 -9.03 27.19 -7.79
CA PRO A 231 -8.97 28.24 -8.79
C PRO A 231 -8.07 27.89 -10.00
N VAL A 232 -7.25 26.85 -9.85
CA VAL A 232 -6.27 26.40 -10.87
C VAL A 232 -6.18 24.87 -10.85
N PRO A 233 -5.80 24.24 -11.98
CA PRO A 233 -5.47 22.83 -11.98
C PRO A 233 -4.25 22.53 -11.07
N VAL A 234 -4.35 21.47 -10.31
CA VAL A 234 -3.25 20.97 -9.46
C VAL A 234 -2.65 19.74 -10.12
N LYS A 235 -1.34 19.79 -10.37
CA LYS A 235 -0.57 18.68 -10.86
C LYS A 235 0.44 18.24 -9.81
N VAL A 236 0.38 16.96 -9.45
CA VAL A 236 1.30 16.29 -8.55
C VAL A 236 2.09 15.26 -9.32
N THR A 237 3.40 15.26 -9.17
CA THR A 237 4.26 14.23 -9.76
C THR A 237 5.14 13.61 -8.67
N SER A 238 5.42 12.33 -8.78
CA SER A 238 6.45 11.68 -7.98
C SER A 238 7.36 10.82 -8.87
N GLY A 239 8.61 10.69 -8.47
CA GLY A 239 9.51 9.68 -8.96
C GLY A 239 9.25 8.31 -8.29
N PRO A 240 10.24 7.42 -8.26
CA PRO A 240 10.09 6.10 -7.68
C PRO A 240 9.64 6.11 -6.22
N MET A 241 8.77 5.15 -5.89
CA MET A 241 8.27 4.91 -4.54
C MET A 241 8.61 3.47 -4.14
N GLN A 242 9.02 3.29 -2.89
CA GLN A 242 9.30 1.99 -2.30
C GLN A 242 8.69 1.92 -0.90
N PHE A 243 8.04 0.80 -0.63
CA PHE A 243 7.54 0.44 0.69
C PHE A 243 7.89 -1.03 0.96
N ASP A 244 8.72 -1.30 1.94
CA ASP A 244 9.04 -2.65 2.38
C ASP A 244 8.84 -2.75 3.89
N MET A 245 8.18 -3.80 4.32
CA MET A 245 8.02 -4.14 5.73
C MET A 245 8.24 -5.64 5.91
N THR A 246 9.07 -5.99 6.88
CA THR A 246 9.28 -7.38 7.28
C THR A 246 9.23 -7.46 8.80
N SER A 247 8.60 -8.50 9.33
CA SER A 247 8.49 -8.76 10.77
C SER A 247 8.49 -10.27 11.04
N PRO A 248 9.07 -10.74 12.13
CA PRO A 248 8.79 -12.07 12.66
C PRO A 248 7.29 -12.20 12.97
N VAL A 249 6.77 -13.42 12.97
CA VAL A 249 5.34 -13.68 13.23
C VAL A 249 5.15 -14.36 14.60
N ILE A 250 5.79 -15.49 14.83
CA ILE A 250 5.71 -16.23 16.08
C ILE A 250 7.02 -16.03 16.85
N ALA A 251 6.90 -15.67 18.13
CA ALA A 251 8.06 -15.52 18.98
C ALA A 251 8.81 -16.86 19.13
N THR A 252 10.13 -16.81 18.92
CA THR A 252 11.05 -17.92 19.13
C THR A 252 12.10 -17.56 20.17
N GLU A 253 12.97 -18.55 20.57
CA GLU A 253 14.09 -18.26 21.46
C GLU A 253 15.06 -17.23 20.85
N ALA A 254 15.31 -17.32 19.55
CA ALA A 254 16.12 -16.37 18.81
C ALA A 254 15.25 -15.21 18.29
N ALA A 255 15.79 -13.99 18.31
CA ALA A 255 15.13 -12.85 17.71
C ALA A 255 15.15 -12.96 16.17
N GLY A 256 14.00 -12.69 15.56
CA GLY A 256 13.87 -12.63 14.11
C GLY A 256 14.23 -11.24 13.55
N ASP A 257 14.51 -11.20 12.26
CA ASP A 257 14.82 -9.95 11.56
C ASP A 257 13.54 -9.15 11.29
N TYR A 258 13.60 -7.85 11.51
CA TYR A 258 12.58 -6.91 11.06
C TYR A 258 13.21 -5.80 10.20
N SER A 259 12.44 -5.25 9.29
CA SER A 259 12.84 -4.09 8.50
C SER A 259 11.64 -3.24 8.13
N PHE A 260 11.88 -1.95 7.94
CA PHE A 260 10.92 -1.01 7.38
C PHE A 260 11.65 -0.04 6.46
N ILE A 261 11.23 0.01 5.20
CA ILE A 261 11.73 0.93 4.19
C ILE A 261 10.55 1.71 3.63
N LEU A 262 10.67 3.02 3.64
CA LEU A 262 9.74 3.94 2.97
C LEU A 262 10.58 4.96 2.20
N LYS A 263 10.46 4.95 0.87
CA LYS A 263 11.13 5.93 0.02
C LYS A 263 10.10 6.55 -0.94
N LEU A 264 10.08 7.86 -0.98
CA LEU A 264 9.33 8.67 -1.93
C LEU A 264 10.30 9.67 -2.53
N ALA A 265 10.58 9.54 -3.81
CA ALA A 265 11.50 10.41 -4.52
C ALA A 265 10.74 11.42 -5.39
N ASP A 266 11.37 12.56 -5.63
CA ASP A 266 11.00 13.55 -6.65
C ASP A 266 9.52 14.00 -6.60
N PHE A 267 8.97 14.13 -5.39
CA PHE A 267 7.62 14.64 -5.22
C PHE A 267 7.58 16.15 -5.52
N SER A 268 6.74 16.54 -6.47
CA SER A 268 6.63 17.94 -6.89
C SER A 268 5.20 18.36 -7.21
N LEU A 269 4.96 19.66 -7.11
CA LEU A 269 3.73 20.33 -7.50
C LEU A 269 4.01 21.26 -8.69
N ASN A 270 2.99 21.51 -9.52
CA ASN A 270 3.08 22.54 -10.57
C ASN A 270 3.13 23.95 -9.96
N GLU A 271 3.60 24.92 -10.74
CA GLU A 271 3.79 26.31 -10.28
C GLU A 271 2.47 26.98 -9.92
N GLU A 272 1.37 26.65 -10.59
CA GLU A 272 0.05 27.17 -10.32
C GLU A 272 -0.44 26.75 -8.91
N ALA A 273 -0.20 25.49 -8.53
CA ALA A 273 -0.51 25.01 -7.18
C ALA A 273 0.39 25.66 -6.12
N TRP A 274 1.68 25.84 -6.42
CA TRP A 274 2.59 26.57 -5.55
C TRP A 274 2.16 28.02 -5.34
N ALA A 275 1.72 28.73 -6.39
CA ALA A 275 1.28 30.11 -6.31
C ALA A 275 0.05 30.33 -5.40
N MET A 276 -0.70 29.29 -5.05
CA MET A 276 -1.82 29.38 -4.11
C MET A 276 -1.39 29.72 -2.68
N PHE A 277 -0.20 29.27 -2.26
CA PHE A 277 0.30 29.49 -0.90
C PHE A 277 1.65 30.21 -0.85
N ASP A 278 2.40 30.25 -1.95
CA ASP A 278 3.64 30.99 -2.07
C ASP A 278 3.70 31.79 -3.40
N PRO A 279 2.84 32.80 -3.59
CA PRO A 279 2.77 33.59 -4.81
C PRO A 279 4.03 34.44 -5.06
N GLN A 280 4.86 34.63 -4.04
CA GLN A 280 6.09 35.44 -4.14
C GLN A 280 7.33 34.58 -4.45
N ALA A 281 7.17 33.27 -4.61
CA ALA A 281 8.26 32.31 -4.79
C ALA A 281 9.36 32.47 -3.72
N ALA A 282 8.95 32.61 -2.46
CA ALA A 282 9.85 32.74 -1.32
C ALA A 282 10.49 31.40 -0.91
N LEU A 283 9.86 30.29 -1.29
CA LEU A 283 10.34 28.94 -1.04
C LEU A 283 10.95 28.33 -2.32
N PRO A 284 12.06 27.61 -2.27
CA PRO A 284 12.56 26.81 -3.38
C PRO A 284 11.54 25.78 -3.86
N ARG A 285 11.50 25.52 -5.17
CA ARG A 285 10.59 24.57 -5.84
C ARG A 285 11.22 23.19 -6.04
N ASP A 286 12.29 22.88 -5.29
CA ASP A 286 12.96 21.59 -5.37
C ASP A 286 12.00 20.47 -5.03
N ALA A 287 12.13 19.36 -5.75
CA ALA A 287 11.34 18.17 -5.50
C ALA A 287 11.58 17.64 -4.07
N ALA A 288 10.49 17.33 -3.38
CA ALA A 288 10.56 16.78 -2.03
C ALA A 288 10.90 15.28 -2.06
N GLN A 289 11.53 14.83 -1.00
CA GLN A 289 11.98 13.44 -0.82
C GLN A 289 11.77 12.98 0.61
N ILE A 290 11.34 11.73 0.77
CA ILE A 290 11.34 11.04 2.06
C ILE A 290 12.11 9.74 1.89
N ALA A 291 13.01 9.43 2.83
CA ALA A 291 13.71 8.16 2.91
C ALA A 291 13.78 7.71 4.37
N ILE A 292 13.23 6.54 4.64
CA ILE A 292 13.35 5.85 5.93
C ILE A 292 13.81 4.44 5.61
N ASP A 293 14.92 4.02 6.18
CA ASP A 293 15.46 2.66 6.06
C ASP A 293 15.96 2.24 7.44
N ILE A 294 15.17 1.40 8.10
CA ILE A 294 15.46 0.86 9.42
C ILE A 294 15.37 -0.66 9.40
N SER A 295 16.23 -1.30 10.17
CA SER A 295 16.25 -2.75 10.32
C SER A 295 16.78 -3.15 11.70
N GLY A 296 16.57 -4.40 12.07
CA GLY A 296 17.07 -4.91 13.34
C GLY A 296 16.59 -6.32 13.63
N LYS A 297 16.69 -6.69 14.91
CA LYS A 297 16.22 -7.98 15.41
C LYS A 297 15.24 -7.77 16.56
N THR A 298 14.17 -8.54 16.60
CA THR A 298 13.16 -8.47 17.66
C THR A 298 12.54 -9.82 17.93
N LYS A 299 12.06 -10.01 19.15
CA LYS A 299 11.11 -11.08 19.50
C LYS A 299 9.72 -10.47 19.58
N ILE A 300 8.86 -10.89 18.68
CA ILE A 300 7.46 -10.45 18.62
C ILE A 300 6.56 -11.67 18.43
N ASP A 301 5.41 -11.64 19.06
CA ASP A 301 4.33 -12.62 18.90
C ASP A 301 3.10 -11.90 18.36
N LEU A 302 2.95 -11.84 17.05
CA LEU A 302 1.83 -11.14 16.40
C LEU A 302 0.47 -11.75 16.78
N PRO A 303 0.27 -13.08 16.78
CA PRO A 303 -0.98 -13.68 17.26
C PRO A 303 -1.27 -13.34 18.72
N GLY A 304 -0.25 -13.33 19.58
CA GLY A 304 -0.38 -12.95 20.98
C GLY A 304 -0.81 -11.49 21.18
N LEU A 305 -0.34 -10.57 20.33
CA LEU A 305 -0.79 -9.18 20.35
C LEU A 305 -2.28 -9.06 20.01
N ILE A 306 -2.75 -9.75 18.97
CA ILE A 306 -4.17 -9.76 18.57
C ILE A 306 -5.05 -10.36 19.68
N THR A 307 -4.61 -11.49 20.27
CA THR A 307 -5.34 -12.15 21.38
C THR A 307 -5.49 -11.22 22.58
N ALA A 308 -4.44 -10.47 22.91
CA ALA A 308 -4.46 -9.56 24.04
C ALA A 308 -5.45 -8.41 23.82
N GLU A 309 -5.52 -7.86 22.62
CA GLU A 309 -6.46 -6.81 22.25
C GLU A 309 -7.92 -7.29 22.39
N GLU A 310 -8.24 -8.47 21.83
CA GLU A 310 -9.58 -9.06 21.89
C GLU A 310 -10.01 -9.41 23.33
N SER A 311 -9.06 -9.87 24.16
CA SER A 311 -9.32 -10.32 25.54
C SER A 311 -9.24 -9.19 26.56
N GLY A 312 -8.82 -7.99 26.19
CA GLY A 312 -8.59 -6.88 27.11
C GLY A 312 -7.45 -7.13 28.12
N VAL A 313 -6.55 -8.06 27.81
CA VAL A 313 -5.35 -8.36 28.61
C VAL A 313 -4.20 -7.48 28.12
N GLN A 314 -3.24 -7.18 29.00
CA GLN A 314 -2.06 -6.43 28.60
C GLN A 314 -1.30 -7.19 27.50
N PRO A 315 -1.04 -6.55 26.33
CA PRO A 315 -0.32 -7.21 25.24
C PRO A 315 1.13 -7.53 25.64
N PRO A 316 1.71 -8.61 25.09
CA PRO A 316 3.13 -8.89 25.26
C PRO A 316 3.97 -7.73 24.72
N ILE A 317 4.98 -7.31 25.49
CA ILE A 317 5.89 -6.23 25.05
C ILE A 317 6.88 -6.83 24.05
N PRO A 318 6.96 -6.30 22.81
CA PRO A 318 8.00 -6.72 21.89
C PRO A 318 9.39 -6.48 22.50
N ALA A 319 10.30 -7.44 22.33
CA ALA A 319 11.65 -7.35 22.86
C ALA A 319 12.66 -7.14 21.71
N PRO A 320 12.91 -5.90 21.29
CA PRO A 320 13.95 -5.60 20.31
C PRO A 320 15.31 -5.96 20.87
N GLU A 321 16.21 -6.51 20.05
CA GLU A 321 17.61 -6.76 20.39
C GLU A 321 18.53 -5.74 19.70
N SER A 322 18.14 -5.26 18.50
CA SER A 322 18.89 -4.23 17.78
C SER A 322 17.97 -3.36 16.92
N LEU A 323 18.42 -2.15 16.65
CA LEU A 323 17.85 -1.21 15.68
C LEU A 323 19.00 -0.53 14.93
N ASN A 324 19.01 -0.64 13.61
CA ASN A 324 19.89 0.10 12.73
C ASN A 324 19.06 1.09 11.93
N ILE A 325 19.43 2.35 11.97
CA ILE A 325 18.91 3.42 11.11
C ILE A 325 19.93 3.60 10.00
N THR A 326 19.71 2.93 8.88
CA THR A 326 20.58 3.00 7.69
C THR A 326 20.43 4.34 7.00
N GLU A 327 19.19 4.84 6.93
CA GLU A 327 18.87 6.12 6.32
C GLU A 327 17.63 6.72 6.99
N LEU A 328 17.73 7.95 7.40
CA LEU A 328 16.61 8.83 7.71
C LEU A 328 16.82 10.09 6.89
N GLY A 329 15.98 10.34 5.91
CA GLY A 329 16.11 11.43 4.96
C GLY A 329 14.80 12.17 4.75
N LEU A 330 14.88 13.50 4.71
CA LEU A 330 13.79 14.38 4.29
C LEU A 330 14.41 15.54 3.49
N LYS A 331 13.82 15.84 2.33
CA LYS A 331 14.14 17.07 1.58
C LYS A 331 12.85 17.77 1.25
N VAL A 332 12.78 19.05 1.49
CA VAL A 332 11.62 19.89 1.16
C VAL A 332 12.01 21.35 1.11
N ALA A 333 11.65 22.04 0.04
CA ALA A 333 11.77 23.49 -0.12
C ALA A 333 13.17 24.03 0.27
N GLY A 334 14.23 23.39 -0.23
CA GLY A 334 15.63 23.79 0.01
C GLY A 334 16.23 23.33 1.34
N ALA A 335 15.42 22.80 2.27
CA ALA A 335 15.94 22.20 3.50
C ALA A 335 16.11 20.68 3.36
N ALA A 336 17.09 20.13 4.07
CA ALA A 336 17.31 18.70 4.12
C ALA A 336 17.65 18.23 5.54
N LEU A 337 17.14 17.03 5.90
CA LEU A 337 17.52 16.30 7.09
C LEU A 337 18.13 14.97 6.64
N ALA A 338 19.24 14.58 7.23
CA ALA A 338 19.86 13.27 7.07
C ALA A 338 20.23 12.70 8.45
N GLY A 339 19.94 11.40 8.65
CA GLY A 339 20.24 10.75 9.91
C GLY A 339 20.66 9.29 9.71
N THR A 340 21.53 8.81 10.60
CA THR A 340 21.93 7.40 10.73
C THR A 340 22.10 7.07 12.21
N GLY A 341 22.00 5.76 12.56
CA GLY A 341 22.19 5.36 13.95
C GLY A 341 22.20 3.85 14.13
N ALA A 342 22.69 3.41 15.28
CA ALA A 342 22.66 2.00 15.64
C ALA A 342 22.46 1.87 17.16
N PHE A 343 21.55 0.97 17.54
CA PHE A 343 21.22 0.69 18.94
C PHE A 343 21.13 -0.82 19.16
N THR A 344 21.55 -1.25 20.33
CA THR A 344 21.23 -2.54 20.92
C THR A 344 20.30 -2.31 22.12
N PHE A 345 19.60 -3.34 22.56
CA PHE A 345 18.65 -3.22 23.68
C PHE A 345 18.96 -4.23 24.77
N ASP A 346 19.07 -3.75 26.00
CA ASP A 346 19.07 -4.61 27.17
C ASP A 346 17.62 -4.86 27.64
N ASN A 347 17.20 -6.11 27.55
CA ASN A 347 15.85 -6.56 27.92
C ASN A 347 15.82 -7.20 29.33
N SER A 348 16.91 -7.19 30.08
CA SER A 348 17.03 -7.90 31.35
C SER A 348 16.09 -7.40 32.44
N ALA A 349 15.70 -6.12 32.39
CA ALA A 349 14.76 -5.51 33.33
C ALA A 349 13.26 -5.64 32.91
N GLY A 350 12.95 -6.37 31.82
CA GLY A 350 11.60 -6.52 31.31
C GLY A 350 11.08 -5.31 30.53
N ILE A 351 11.89 -4.26 30.41
CA ILE A 351 11.64 -3.09 29.56
C ILE A 351 12.87 -2.93 28.67
N PRO A 352 12.71 -2.79 27.34
CA PRO A 352 13.83 -2.58 26.44
C PRO A 352 14.58 -1.29 26.73
N MET A 353 15.86 -1.39 27.12
CA MET A 353 16.72 -0.23 27.38
C MET A 353 17.70 -0.05 26.20
N PRO A 354 17.60 1.05 25.44
CA PRO A 354 18.48 1.28 24.30
C PRO A 354 19.91 1.62 24.73
N LEU A 355 20.89 1.11 24.00
CA LEU A 355 22.32 1.43 24.10
C LEU A 355 22.84 1.69 22.68
N GLY A 356 23.40 2.85 22.43
CA GLY A 356 23.90 3.19 21.09
C GLY A 356 23.87 4.66 20.79
N GLU A 357 23.99 5.01 19.53
CA GLU A 357 24.01 6.40 19.08
C GLU A 357 23.32 6.60 17.74
N ALA A 358 22.83 7.83 17.54
CA ALA A 358 22.36 8.32 16.26
C ALA A 358 22.96 9.70 15.98
N ASN A 359 23.22 9.96 14.69
CA ASN A 359 23.72 11.24 14.21
C ASN A 359 22.72 11.81 13.20
N VAL A 360 22.35 13.07 13.37
CA VAL A 360 21.40 13.79 12.51
C VAL A 360 22.05 15.09 12.05
N THR A 361 21.93 15.38 10.76
CA THR A 361 22.34 16.64 10.16
C THR A 361 21.13 17.31 9.51
N VAL A 362 20.99 18.60 9.71
CA VAL A 362 19.95 19.42 9.09
C VAL A 362 20.63 20.58 8.37
N THR A 363 20.28 20.78 7.10
CA THR A 363 20.76 21.91 6.28
C THR A 363 19.59 22.73 5.77
N GLY A 364 19.78 24.05 5.60
CA GLY A 364 18.77 24.95 5.04
C GLY A 364 17.58 25.24 5.96
N ALA A 365 17.64 24.86 7.25
CA ALA A 365 16.50 25.02 8.17
C ALA A 365 16.14 26.48 8.41
N ASN A 366 17.14 27.37 8.59
CA ASN A 366 16.86 28.79 8.80
C ASN A 366 16.32 29.44 7.53
N ALA A 367 16.84 29.08 6.34
CA ALA A 367 16.33 29.57 5.06
C ALA A 367 14.87 29.13 4.83
N LEU A 368 14.51 27.89 5.20
CA LEU A 368 13.13 27.40 5.15
C LEU A 368 12.21 28.19 6.07
N ILE A 369 12.61 28.40 7.34
CA ILE A 369 11.83 29.21 8.30
C ILE A 369 11.62 30.62 7.77
N ASP A 370 12.66 31.28 7.27
CA ASP A 370 12.57 32.64 6.72
C ASP A 370 11.65 32.70 5.49
N GLY A 371 11.66 31.66 4.66
CA GLY A 371 10.74 31.49 3.54
C GLY A 371 9.28 31.35 3.99
N LEU A 372 9.03 30.51 5.00
CA LEU A 372 7.69 30.29 5.56
C LEU A 372 7.10 31.54 6.23
N ILE A 373 7.94 32.38 6.83
CA ILE A 373 7.53 33.71 7.34
C ILE A 373 7.07 34.60 6.19
N LYS A 374 7.85 34.67 5.10
CA LYS A 374 7.52 35.51 3.93
C LYS A 374 6.23 35.09 3.26
N THR A 375 5.88 33.82 3.29
CA THR A 375 4.59 33.31 2.78
C THR A 375 3.43 33.56 3.74
N GLY A 376 3.69 33.93 5.01
CA GLY A 376 2.67 34.06 6.05
C GLY A 376 2.18 32.73 6.62
N LEU A 377 2.86 31.61 6.34
CA LEU A 377 2.52 30.27 6.86
C LEU A 377 3.02 30.04 8.29
N LEU A 378 3.99 30.82 8.75
CA LEU A 378 4.49 30.82 10.12
C LEU A 378 4.33 32.21 10.77
N SER A 379 3.87 32.25 12.01
CA SER A 379 3.86 33.44 12.84
C SER A 379 5.20 33.65 13.55
N ASP A 380 5.45 34.87 14.05
CA ASP A 380 6.67 35.18 14.84
C ASP A 380 6.80 34.30 16.10
N ASP A 381 5.68 33.95 16.74
CA ASP A 381 5.66 33.08 17.92
C ASP A 381 6.07 31.64 17.57
N ASP A 382 5.57 31.10 16.44
CA ASP A 382 5.95 29.78 15.93
C ASP A 382 7.45 29.72 15.60
N VAL A 383 7.98 30.78 15.00
CA VAL A 383 9.40 30.92 14.67
C VAL A 383 10.28 30.90 15.92
N MET A 384 9.87 31.64 16.95
CA MET A 384 10.61 31.66 18.22
C MET A 384 10.66 30.25 18.83
N GLY A 385 9.52 29.55 18.84
CA GLY A 385 9.40 28.17 19.31
C GLY A 385 10.31 27.21 18.53
N ALA A 386 10.25 27.28 17.20
CA ALA A 386 11.05 26.43 16.32
C ALA A 386 12.56 26.64 16.53
N ARG A 387 13.02 27.89 16.55
CA ARG A 387 14.44 28.21 16.78
C ARG A 387 14.92 27.84 18.18
N MET A 388 14.06 27.97 19.20
CA MET A 388 14.39 27.54 20.56
C MET A 388 14.52 26.01 20.62
N MET A 389 13.62 25.26 20.01
CA MET A 389 13.73 23.79 19.91
C MET A 389 14.97 23.37 19.13
N MET A 390 15.27 23.99 17.99
CA MET A 390 16.50 23.72 17.26
C MET A 390 17.73 23.94 18.13
N GLY A 391 17.81 25.06 18.86
CA GLY A 391 18.94 25.38 19.76
C GLY A 391 19.07 24.42 20.95
N MET A 392 18.02 23.70 21.33
CA MET A 392 18.05 22.69 22.40
C MET A 392 18.64 21.35 21.92
N PHE A 393 18.29 20.95 20.67
CA PHE A 393 18.64 19.63 20.16
C PHE A 393 19.84 19.63 19.20
N PHE A 394 20.17 20.77 18.59
CA PHE A 394 21.18 20.85 17.54
C PHE A 394 22.28 21.87 17.90
N VAL A 395 23.46 21.63 17.36
CA VAL A 395 24.58 22.56 17.40
C VAL A 395 24.96 22.98 15.98
N PRO A 396 25.28 24.29 15.75
CA PRO A 396 25.76 24.74 14.46
C PRO A 396 27.09 24.07 14.09
N SER A 397 27.16 23.56 12.84
CA SER A 397 28.38 22.91 12.32
C SER A 397 28.89 23.55 11.03
N GLY A 398 28.07 24.42 10.40
CA GLY A 398 28.41 25.12 9.16
C GLY A 398 27.47 26.27 8.87
N ASP A 399 27.50 26.74 7.61
CA ASP A 399 26.62 27.80 7.12
C ASP A 399 25.24 27.22 6.87
N ASP A 400 24.23 27.58 7.71
CA ASP A 400 22.89 27.00 7.80
C ASP A 400 22.91 25.44 7.89
N GLU A 401 23.89 24.92 8.60
CA GLU A 401 24.03 23.49 8.90
C GLU A 401 24.05 23.27 10.43
N LEU A 402 23.22 22.33 10.84
CA LEU A 402 23.02 21.95 12.23
C LEU A 402 23.26 20.45 12.40
N THR A 403 23.94 20.05 13.45
CA THR A 403 24.14 18.62 13.77
C THR A 403 23.63 18.29 15.15
N SER A 404 23.19 17.05 15.31
CA SER A 404 22.80 16.49 16.61
C SER A 404 23.34 15.07 16.74
N LYS A 405 24.02 14.81 17.87
CA LYS A 405 24.40 13.46 18.28
C LYS A 405 23.54 13.05 19.47
N ILE A 406 22.79 11.96 19.29
CA ILE A 406 21.94 11.37 20.33
C ILE A 406 22.64 10.10 20.81
N GLU A 407 22.90 9.99 22.10
CA GLU A 407 23.54 8.83 22.71
C GLU A 407 22.60 8.25 23.79
N ALA A 408 22.32 6.96 23.71
CA ALA A 408 21.65 6.22 24.78
C ALA A 408 22.67 5.37 25.52
N LYS A 409 22.75 5.55 26.84
CA LYS A 409 23.72 4.92 27.73
C LYS A 409 23.05 4.08 28.81
N GLU A 410 23.85 3.27 29.51
CA GLU A 410 23.38 2.48 30.65
C GLU A 410 22.60 3.32 31.66
N GLY A 411 21.59 2.74 32.28
CA GLY A 411 20.73 3.40 33.26
C GLY A 411 19.72 4.38 32.67
N MET A 412 19.27 4.15 31.41
CA MET A 412 18.31 4.98 30.69
C MET A 412 18.76 6.44 30.48
N GLN A 413 20.05 6.71 30.53
CA GLN A 413 20.58 8.05 30.31
C GLN A 413 20.59 8.36 28.80
N ILE A 414 19.85 9.41 28.41
CA ILE A 414 19.89 9.94 27.04
C ILE A 414 20.66 11.25 27.05
N LEU A 415 21.70 11.34 26.22
CA LEU A 415 22.45 12.55 25.98
C LEU A 415 22.17 13.07 24.58
N VAL A 416 22.05 14.38 24.46
CA VAL A 416 22.03 15.10 23.19
C VAL A 416 23.21 16.06 23.16
N ASN A 417 24.09 15.86 22.18
CA ASN A 417 25.34 16.60 22.06
C ASN A 417 26.17 16.60 23.37
N GLY A 418 26.17 15.45 24.08
CA GLY A 418 26.85 15.26 25.34
C GLY A 418 26.15 15.85 26.58
N GLN A 419 24.99 16.48 26.43
CA GLN A 419 24.20 17.03 27.53
C GLN A 419 23.03 16.09 27.88
N PRO A 420 22.79 15.79 29.18
CA PRO A 420 21.64 14.98 29.58
C PRO A 420 20.31 15.66 29.20
N LEU A 421 19.40 14.90 28.61
CA LEU A 421 18.02 15.37 28.49
C LEU A 421 17.36 15.36 29.88
N PRO A 422 16.77 16.47 30.33
CA PRO A 422 15.94 16.47 31.54
C PRO A 422 14.73 15.58 31.31
N MET A 423 14.63 14.49 32.08
CA MET A 423 13.47 13.60 32.12
C MET A 423 12.45 14.10 33.13
#